data_f80d1849e600ced5a4b534d009514fc9
#
_entry.id   f80d1849e600ced5a4b534d009514fc9
#
_cell.length_a   1.000
_cell.length_b   1.000
_cell.length_c   1.000
_cell.angle_alpha   90.00
_cell.angle_beta   90.00
_cell.angle_gamma   90.00
#
_symmetry.space_group_name_H-M   'P 1'
#
loop_
_entity.id
_entity.type
_entity.pdbx_description
1 polymer ?
#
loop_
_entity_poly.entity_id
_entity_poly.type
_entity_poly.pdbx_seq_one_letter_code
_entity_poly.pdbx_strand_id
1 'polypeptide(L)'
;MQNVTENRNKYIGGSDIPVIMGISPFKKRYDLLLEKAGLQENEFNGNEYTEYGNVLEPKIRDYVNQGLEHKFYEDKLINEDIRCHVDGFNGTSIVEIKTTSQIHHSVDEYKVYLVQLLFYMSQYNVNNGILLVYERPKDFNEEFDENRLQVFKIDINDYQDLVEKIYQEVDRFRYDLQMVKDNPLICEEDLLPKELVEVSNEIIKYEKMLVEMKNIEKICKSLKSTLFKAMCEHNIKKWTTINNVQITRVDGSKQETITSEVFDLEALKNEHPDLFTKYMKTETKIKKATEGYVKITLPKK
;
A
#
# COMPACT_ATOMS: atom_id res chain seq x y z
N MET A 1 -24.21 20.50 -12.46
CA MET A 1 -23.42 19.71 -11.50
C MET A 1 -23.50 20.39 -10.15
N GLN A 2 -24.10 19.74 -9.14
CA GLN A 2 -24.02 20.27 -7.78
C GLN A 2 -22.57 20.10 -7.30
N ASN A 3 -22.04 21.13 -6.65
CA ASN A 3 -20.64 21.17 -6.24
C ASN A 3 -20.36 20.10 -5.17
N VAL A 4 -19.82 18.94 -5.57
CA VAL A 4 -19.52 17.79 -4.70
C VAL A 4 -18.54 18.17 -3.59
N THR A 5 -17.76 19.22 -3.80
CA THR A 5 -16.74 19.70 -2.86
C THR A 5 -17.28 20.64 -1.80
N GLU A 6 -18.48 21.20 -1.99
CA GLU A 6 -19.05 22.17 -1.06
C GLU A 6 -19.30 21.55 0.32
N ASN A 7 -18.77 22.18 1.36
CA ASN A 7 -18.87 21.71 2.76
C ASN A 7 -18.35 20.27 2.99
N ARG A 8 -17.37 19.82 2.22
CA ARG A 8 -16.83 18.45 2.33
C ARG A 8 -16.30 18.11 3.73
N ASN A 9 -15.80 19.10 4.45
CA ASN A 9 -15.30 18.94 5.83
C ASN A 9 -16.40 18.65 6.86
N LYS A 10 -17.66 18.94 6.55
CA LYS A 10 -18.78 18.71 7.47
C LYS A 10 -19.33 17.28 7.43
N TYR A 11 -19.01 16.52 6.39
CA TYR A 11 -19.60 15.20 6.17
C TYR A 11 -18.52 14.13 5.98
N ILE A 12 -18.81 12.93 6.47
CA ILE A 12 -18.06 11.73 6.11
C ILE A 12 -18.65 11.22 4.79
N GLY A 13 -17.82 11.13 3.75
CA GLY A 13 -18.20 10.61 2.44
C GLY A 13 -17.71 9.19 2.21
N GLY A 14 -18.27 8.48 1.21
CA GLY A 14 -17.80 7.14 0.87
C GLY A 14 -16.32 7.07 0.50
N SER A 15 -15.79 8.09 -0.16
CA SER A 15 -14.35 8.21 -0.47
C SER A 15 -13.45 8.39 0.76
N ASP A 16 -14.02 8.78 1.91
CA ASP A 16 -13.28 8.88 3.16
C ASP A 16 -13.13 7.52 3.85
N ILE A 17 -14.00 6.54 3.56
CA ILE A 17 -14.01 5.23 4.21
C ILE A 17 -12.69 4.48 4.09
N PRO A 18 -12.05 4.36 2.91
CA PRO A 18 -10.73 3.73 2.81
C PRO A 18 -9.65 4.44 3.65
N VAL A 19 -9.74 5.76 3.81
CA VAL A 19 -8.82 6.56 4.64
C VAL A 19 -9.09 6.29 6.11
N ILE A 20 -10.36 6.28 6.53
CA ILE A 20 -10.79 5.99 7.90
C ILE A 20 -10.33 4.59 8.32
N MET A 21 -10.44 3.61 7.43
CA MET A 21 -9.98 2.24 7.65
C MET A 21 -8.45 2.06 7.56
N GLY A 22 -7.69 3.10 7.23
CA GLY A 22 -6.23 3.04 7.12
C GLY A 22 -5.72 2.24 5.92
N ILE A 23 -6.55 1.98 4.90
CA ILE A 23 -6.18 1.22 3.68
C ILE A 23 -6.00 2.08 2.45
N SER A 24 -6.24 3.40 2.54
CA SER A 24 -6.00 4.32 1.44
C SER A 24 -4.50 4.49 1.18
N PRO A 25 -4.03 4.35 -0.08
CA PRO A 25 -2.63 4.63 -0.42
C PRO A 25 -2.35 6.14 -0.60
N PHE A 26 -3.40 6.99 -0.60
CA PHE A 26 -3.28 8.39 -1.00
C PHE A 26 -3.30 9.38 0.16
N LYS A 27 -3.94 9.03 1.28
CA LYS A 27 -4.13 9.91 2.42
C LYS A 27 -4.07 9.13 3.73
N LYS A 28 -3.47 9.72 4.76
CA LYS A 28 -3.48 9.17 6.11
C LYS A 28 -4.78 9.53 6.84
N ARG A 29 -5.14 8.68 7.78
CA ARG A 29 -6.32 8.89 8.63
C ARG A 29 -6.22 10.18 9.44
N TYR A 30 -5.04 10.51 9.95
CA TYR A 30 -4.81 11.73 10.73
C TYR A 30 -4.94 13.00 9.87
N ASP A 31 -4.45 12.99 8.62
CA ASP A 31 -4.63 14.13 7.70
C ASP A 31 -6.12 14.39 7.43
N LEU A 32 -6.91 13.31 7.28
CA LEU A 32 -8.36 13.43 7.13
C LEU A 32 -9.03 14.01 8.40
N LEU A 33 -8.56 13.62 9.59
CA LEU A 33 -9.06 14.22 10.85
C LEU A 33 -8.82 15.72 10.91
N LEU A 34 -7.62 16.18 10.54
CA LEU A 34 -7.27 17.60 10.49
C LEU A 34 -8.13 18.37 9.48
N GLU A 35 -8.38 17.80 8.30
CA GLU A 35 -9.27 18.40 7.29
C GLU A 35 -10.71 18.50 7.80
N LYS A 36 -11.26 17.43 8.40
CA LYS A 36 -12.63 17.42 8.94
C LYS A 36 -12.78 18.32 10.18
N ALA A 37 -11.71 18.50 10.93
CA ALA A 37 -11.68 19.47 12.03
C ALA A 37 -11.55 20.93 11.54
N GLY A 38 -11.23 21.16 10.28
CA GLY A 38 -10.98 22.50 9.72
C GLY A 38 -9.62 23.08 10.09
N LEU A 39 -8.68 22.22 10.51
CA LEU A 39 -7.32 22.61 10.91
C LEU A 39 -6.33 22.54 9.73
N GLN A 40 -6.72 21.86 8.64
CA GLN A 40 -5.96 21.74 7.42
C GLN A 40 -6.88 21.86 6.21
N GLU A 41 -6.42 22.55 5.17
CA GLU A 41 -7.14 22.60 3.90
C GLU A 41 -6.81 21.35 3.06
N ASN A 42 -7.78 20.91 2.27
CA ASN A 42 -7.54 19.87 1.28
C ASN A 42 -6.86 20.48 0.05
N GLU A 43 -5.57 20.27 -0.12
CA GLU A 43 -4.78 20.81 -1.22
C GLU A 43 -5.00 20.06 -2.55
N PHE A 44 -5.73 18.93 -2.54
CA PHE A 44 -5.97 18.15 -3.76
C PHE A 44 -7.01 18.83 -4.66
N ASN A 45 -6.53 19.41 -5.75
CA ASN A 45 -7.35 20.10 -6.77
C ASN A 45 -7.69 19.22 -7.98
N GLY A 46 -7.44 17.91 -7.90
CA GLY A 46 -7.54 17.00 -9.04
C GLY A 46 -6.22 16.88 -9.82
N ASN A 47 -6.19 15.91 -10.71
CA ASN A 47 -5.11 15.69 -11.67
C ASN A 47 -5.70 15.10 -12.95
N GLU A 48 -4.85 14.88 -13.97
CA GLU A 48 -5.27 14.30 -15.26
C GLU A 48 -6.05 12.97 -15.12
N TYR A 49 -5.71 12.17 -14.11
CA TYR A 49 -6.40 10.90 -13.83
C TYR A 49 -7.82 11.11 -13.31
N THR A 50 -8.01 12.12 -12.47
CA THR A 50 -9.31 12.50 -11.95
C THR A 50 -10.19 13.09 -13.04
N GLU A 51 -9.62 13.96 -13.89
CA GLU A 51 -10.32 14.55 -15.03
C GLU A 51 -10.75 13.50 -16.03
N TYR A 52 -9.86 12.57 -16.36
CA TYR A 52 -10.17 11.45 -17.22
C TYR A 52 -11.30 10.57 -16.64
N GLY A 53 -11.24 10.26 -15.35
CA GLY A 53 -12.30 9.51 -14.66
C GLY A 53 -13.66 10.21 -14.76
N ASN A 54 -13.70 11.50 -14.49
CA ASN A 54 -14.93 12.31 -14.56
C ASN A 54 -15.55 12.34 -15.97
N VAL A 55 -14.71 12.32 -17.02
CA VAL A 55 -15.18 12.28 -18.41
C VAL A 55 -15.72 10.90 -18.78
N LEU A 56 -15.13 9.83 -18.25
CA LEU A 56 -15.52 8.45 -18.57
C LEU A 56 -16.75 7.97 -17.79
N GLU A 57 -16.91 8.41 -16.56
CA GLU A 57 -17.98 7.95 -15.68
C GLU A 57 -19.38 7.97 -16.33
N PRO A 58 -19.83 9.10 -16.94
CA PRO A 58 -21.13 9.12 -17.61
C PRO A 58 -21.18 8.16 -18.82
N LYS A 59 -20.08 7.99 -19.57
CA LYS A 59 -20.04 7.08 -20.72
C LYS A 59 -20.17 5.61 -20.29
N ILE A 60 -19.47 5.24 -19.21
CA ILE A 60 -19.55 3.89 -18.62
C ILE A 60 -20.97 3.64 -18.08
N ARG A 61 -21.54 4.62 -17.37
CA ARG A 61 -22.91 4.54 -16.86
C ARG A 61 -23.94 4.38 -17.98
N ASP A 62 -23.82 5.16 -19.05
CA ASP A 62 -24.69 5.07 -20.22
C ASP A 62 -24.56 3.71 -20.93
N TYR A 63 -23.34 3.18 -21.05
CA TYR A 63 -23.11 1.85 -21.60
C TYR A 63 -23.81 0.76 -20.76
N VAL A 64 -23.64 0.77 -19.45
CA VAL A 64 -24.27 -0.21 -18.54
C VAL A 64 -25.82 -0.07 -18.57
N ASN A 65 -26.32 1.14 -18.78
CA ASN A 65 -27.75 1.41 -18.88
C ASN A 65 -28.41 0.93 -20.18
N GLN A 66 -27.62 0.50 -21.18
CA GLN A 66 -28.18 -0.02 -22.43
C GLN A 66 -28.95 -1.30 -22.18
N GLY A 67 -30.22 -1.30 -22.55
CA GLY A 67 -31.10 -2.46 -22.40
C GLY A 67 -31.63 -2.70 -20.99
N LEU A 68 -31.36 -1.87 -20.01
CA LEU A 68 -31.93 -1.95 -18.68
C LEU A 68 -33.30 -1.23 -18.63
N GLU A 69 -34.28 -1.88 -18.01
CA GLU A 69 -35.58 -1.27 -17.69
C GLU A 69 -35.44 -0.22 -16.58
N HIS A 70 -34.68 -0.54 -15.51
CA HIS A 70 -34.36 0.36 -14.41
C HIS A 70 -32.94 0.87 -14.55
N LYS A 71 -32.81 2.09 -15.05
CA LYS A 71 -31.50 2.72 -15.32
C LYS A 71 -30.88 3.30 -14.05
N PHE A 72 -29.56 3.29 -14.01
CA PHE A 72 -28.75 3.94 -12.98
C PHE A 72 -28.61 5.43 -13.27
N TYR A 73 -28.83 6.26 -12.25
CA TYR A 73 -28.62 7.70 -12.27
C TYR A 73 -27.78 8.11 -11.08
N GLU A 74 -26.96 9.16 -11.23
CA GLU A 74 -26.29 9.77 -10.11
C GLU A 74 -27.30 10.11 -9.00
N ASP A 75 -26.93 9.80 -7.76
CA ASP A 75 -27.80 10.13 -6.63
C ASP A 75 -27.00 10.60 -5.42
N LYS A 76 -27.68 11.31 -4.54
CA LYS A 76 -27.11 11.90 -3.34
C LYS A 76 -27.99 11.65 -2.15
N LEU A 77 -27.41 11.00 -1.14
CA LEU A 77 -28.04 10.80 0.17
C LEU A 77 -27.28 11.60 1.22
N ILE A 78 -27.99 12.33 2.07
CA ILE A 78 -27.44 12.95 3.27
C ILE A 78 -28.21 12.38 4.45
N ASN A 79 -27.46 11.80 5.37
CA ASN A 79 -27.96 11.26 6.62
C ASN A 79 -27.05 11.72 7.77
N GLU A 80 -27.51 12.66 8.57
CA GLU A 80 -26.75 13.31 9.65
C GLU A 80 -25.39 13.87 9.17
N ASP A 81 -24.28 13.30 9.62
CA ASP A 81 -22.92 13.68 9.28
C ASP A 81 -22.35 12.88 8.08
N ILE A 82 -23.18 12.03 7.47
CA ILE A 82 -22.79 11.21 6.30
C ILE A 82 -23.36 11.84 5.04
N ARG A 83 -22.54 11.88 3.98
CA ARG A 83 -22.95 12.31 2.66
C ARG A 83 -22.44 11.33 1.60
N CYS A 84 -23.34 10.58 1.01
CA CYS A 84 -23.06 9.68 -0.10
C CYS A 84 -23.34 10.39 -1.43
N HIS A 85 -22.40 10.27 -2.37
CA HIS A 85 -22.59 10.54 -3.78
C HIS A 85 -22.26 9.26 -4.51
N VAL A 86 -23.26 8.65 -5.14
CA VAL A 86 -23.10 7.39 -5.85
C VAL A 86 -23.12 7.64 -7.35
N ASP A 87 -22.26 6.92 -8.08
CA ASP A 87 -22.15 7.09 -9.53
C ASP A 87 -23.42 6.55 -10.26
N GLY A 88 -24.17 5.67 -9.61
CA GLY A 88 -25.47 5.26 -10.10
C GLY A 88 -26.32 4.54 -9.06
N PHE A 89 -27.60 4.92 -8.99
CA PHE A 89 -28.65 4.26 -8.20
C PHE A 89 -29.89 4.02 -9.07
N ASN A 90 -30.49 2.85 -8.98
CA ASN A 90 -31.69 2.50 -9.75
C ASN A 90 -32.90 2.12 -8.89
N GLY A 91 -32.87 2.43 -7.61
CA GLY A 91 -33.92 2.07 -6.64
C GLY A 91 -33.68 0.77 -5.87
N THR A 92 -32.86 -0.15 -6.39
CA THR A 92 -32.58 -1.47 -5.78
C THR A 92 -31.09 -1.83 -5.70
N SER A 93 -30.27 -1.15 -6.47
CA SER A 93 -28.83 -1.44 -6.59
C SER A 93 -28.04 -0.17 -6.77
N ILE A 94 -26.78 -0.19 -6.33
CA ILE A 94 -25.80 0.89 -6.50
C ILE A 94 -24.74 0.46 -7.49
N VAL A 95 -24.30 1.40 -8.32
CA VAL A 95 -23.10 1.29 -9.17
C VAL A 95 -22.04 2.24 -8.66
N GLU A 96 -20.82 1.75 -8.53
CA GLU A 96 -19.61 2.54 -8.29
C GLU A 96 -18.66 2.33 -9.46
N ILE A 97 -18.13 3.42 -10.02
CA ILE A 97 -17.31 3.42 -11.24
C ILE A 97 -15.90 3.88 -10.87
N LYS A 98 -14.89 3.11 -11.24
CA LYS A 98 -13.49 3.45 -10.99
C LYS A 98 -12.64 3.25 -12.24
N THR A 99 -11.67 4.15 -12.43
CA THR A 99 -10.65 4.02 -13.47
C THR A 99 -9.28 3.78 -12.83
N THR A 100 -8.57 2.74 -13.27
CA THR A 100 -7.26 2.37 -12.74
C THR A 100 -6.36 1.78 -13.82
N SER A 101 -5.04 1.90 -13.65
CA SER A 101 -4.06 1.18 -14.47
C SER A 101 -3.68 -0.18 -13.86
N GLN A 102 -4.11 -0.48 -12.64
CA GLN A 102 -3.84 -1.75 -11.97
C GLN A 102 -5.08 -2.63 -12.05
N ILE A 103 -5.01 -3.65 -12.90
CA ILE A 103 -6.12 -4.58 -13.12
C ILE A 103 -5.90 -5.85 -12.32
N HIS A 104 -6.93 -6.23 -11.59
CA HIS A 104 -6.98 -7.44 -10.77
C HIS A 104 -8.12 -8.35 -11.21
N HIS A 105 -8.03 -9.63 -10.84
CA HIS A 105 -9.05 -10.63 -11.23
C HIS A 105 -10.11 -10.86 -10.16
N SER A 106 -9.85 -10.44 -8.92
CA SER A 106 -10.79 -10.57 -7.80
C SER A 106 -11.19 -9.21 -7.26
N VAL A 107 -12.43 -9.06 -6.85
CA VAL A 107 -12.93 -7.84 -6.21
C VAL A 107 -12.25 -7.56 -4.86
N ASP A 108 -11.79 -8.60 -4.16
CA ASP A 108 -11.07 -8.46 -2.88
C ASP A 108 -9.72 -7.73 -3.02
N GLU A 109 -9.14 -7.76 -4.22
CA GLU A 109 -7.93 -7.01 -4.52
C GLU A 109 -8.20 -5.51 -4.75
N TYR A 110 -9.46 -5.15 -5.04
CA TYR A 110 -9.96 -3.77 -5.11
C TYR A 110 -10.53 -3.28 -3.77
N LYS A 111 -9.94 -3.70 -2.66
CA LYS A 111 -10.46 -3.45 -1.30
C LYS A 111 -10.81 -2.00 -1.02
N VAL A 112 -10.02 -1.05 -1.54
CA VAL A 112 -10.25 0.40 -1.41
C VAL A 112 -11.60 0.80 -2.03
N TYR A 113 -11.96 0.24 -3.18
CA TYR A 113 -13.21 0.53 -3.87
C TYR A 113 -14.37 -0.26 -3.28
N LEU A 114 -14.11 -1.51 -2.89
CA LEU A 114 -15.11 -2.39 -2.29
C LEU A 114 -15.68 -1.79 -0.99
N VAL A 115 -14.82 -1.30 -0.08
CA VAL A 115 -15.30 -0.72 1.19
C VAL A 115 -16.12 0.56 0.98
N GLN A 116 -15.80 1.34 -0.05
CA GLN A 116 -16.59 2.51 -0.44
C GLN A 116 -17.99 2.09 -0.92
N LEU A 117 -18.06 1.08 -1.81
CA LEU A 117 -19.33 0.56 -2.34
C LEU A 117 -20.18 -0.06 -1.22
N LEU A 118 -19.61 -0.90 -0.36
CA LEU A 118 -20.31 -1.51 0.77
C LEU A 118 -20.91 -0.46 1.72
N PHE A 119 -20.16 0.61 1.98
CA PHE A 119 -20.67 1.73 2.77
C PHE A 119 -21.88 2.40 2.11
N TYR A 120 -21.81 2.66 0.82
CA TYR A 120 -22.95 3.21 0.07
C TYR A 120 -24.17 2.27 0.09
N MET A 121 -23.96 0.97 -0.17
CA MET A 121 -25.02 -0.03 -0.15
C MET A 121 -25.72 -0.06 1.22
N SER A 122 -24.95 0.01 2.30
CA SER A 122 -25.50 0.05 3.65
C SER A 122 -26.29 1.34 3.92
N GLN A 123 -25.79 2.51 3.49
CA GLN A 123 -26.48 3.79 3.68
C GLN A 123 -27.79 3.88 2.90
N TYR A 124 -27.84 3.27 1.71
CA TYR A 124 -29.04 3.20 0.87
C TYR A 124 -29.96 2.02 1.22
N ASN A 125 -29.55 1.17 2.17
CA ASN A 125 -30.29 -0.04 2.57
C ASN A 125 -30.61 -0.96 1.38
N VAL A 126 -29.59 -1.24 0.54
CA VAL A 126 -29.68 -2.13 -0.61
C VAL A 126 -28.71 -3.29 -0.49
N ASN A 127 -29.16 -4.48 -0.98
CA ASN A 127 -28.34 -5.69 -0.89
C ASN A 127 -27.40 -5.85 -2.10
N ASN A 128 -27.70 -5.22 -3.23
CA ASN A 128 -26.98 -5.43 -4.47
C ASN A 128 -26.15 -4.20 -4.84
N GLY A 129 -24.89 -4.41 -5.18
CA GLY A 129 -23.98 -3.40 -5.70
C GLY A 129 -23.23 -3.91 -6.93
N ILE A 130 -22.74 -3.00 -7.73
CA ILE A 130 -21.90 -3.30 -8.89
C ILE A 130 -20.70 -2.39 -8.83
N LEU A 131 -19.51 -2.98 -8.75
CA LEU A 131 -18.25 -2.26 -8.93
C LEU A 131 -17.83 -2.38 -10.40
N LEU A 132 -17.74 -1.27 -11.08
CA LEU A 132 -17.27 -1.15 -12.45
C LEU A 132 -15.83 -0.60 -12.43
N VAL A 133 -14.89 -1.41 -12.90
CA VAL A 133 -13.49 -1.04 -12.96
C VAL A 133 -13.03 -0.96 -14.40
N TYR A 134 -12.69 0.24 -14.83
CA TYR A 134 -12.21 0.49 -16.18
C TYR A 134 -10.69 0.56 -16.21
N GLU A 135 -10.06 -0.26 -17.07
CA GLU A 135 -8.64 -0.21 -17.31
C GLU A 135 -8.27 1.08 -18.06
N ARG A 136 -7.58 1.97 -17.38
CA ARG A 136 -7.16 3.25 -17.94
C ARG A 136 -6.09 3.07 -19.02
N PRO A 137 -6.27 3.61 -20.24
CA PRO A 137 -5.24 3.60 -21.27
C PRO A 137 -4.04 4.48 -20.88
N LYS A 138 -2.96 4.34 -21.62
CA LYS A 138 -1.79 5.24 -21.48
C LYS A 138 -2.04 6.62 -22.09
N ASP A 139 -2.83 6.67 -23.16
CA ASP A 139 -3.27 7.89 -23.82
C ASP A 139 -4.71 8.17 -23.44
N PHE A 140 -4.96 9.29 -22.76
CA PHE A 140 -6.29 9.71 -22.31
C PHE A 140 -7.18 10.27 -23.42
N ASN A 141 -6.68 10.40 -24.63
CA ASN A 141 -7.47 10.74 -25.81
C ASN A 141 -8.18 9.52 -26.42
N GLU A 142 -7.88 8.30 -25.95
CA GLU A 142 -8.58 7.10 -26.41
C GLU A 142 -10.06 7.14 -26.02
N GLU A 143 -10.93 6.73 -26.94
CA GLU A 143 -12.35 6.61 -26.68
C GLU A 143 -12.66 5.45 -25.72
N PHE A 144 -13.88 5.45 -25.15
CA PHE A 144 -14.35 4.35 -24.31
C PHE A 144 -14.36 3.02 -25.10
N ASP A 145 -13.69 2.01 -24.52
CA ASP A 145 -13.62 0.63 -25.04
C ASP A 145 -14.23 -0.32 -24.01
N GLU A 146 -15.34 -0.97 -24.35
CA GLU A 146 -16.04 -1.90 -23.48
C GLU A 146 -15.19 -3.11 -23.03
N ASN A 147 -14.20 -3.50 -23.84
CA ASN A 147 -13.29 -4.61 -23.50
C ASN A 147 -12.35 -4.30 -22.33
N ARG A 148 -12.22 -3.04 -21.95
CA ARG A 148 -11.45 -2.57 -20.79
C ARG A 148 -12.28 -2.51 -19.51
N LEU A 149 -13.57 -2.85 -19.55
CA LEU A 149 -14.47 -2.76 -18.42
C LEU A 149 -14.62 -4.12 -17.70
N GLN A 150 -14.24 -4.13 -16.44
CA GLN A 150 -14.54 -5.23 -15.53
C GLN A 150 -15.81 -4.93 -14.73
N VAL A 151 -16.65 -5.94 -14.52
CA VAL A 151 -17.91 -5.83 -13.80
C VAL A 151 -17.94 -6.84 -12.66
N PHE A 152 -17.99 -6.34 -11.43
CA PHE A 152 -18.10 -7.16 -10.23
C PHE A 152 -19.46 -6.92 -9.57
N LYS A 153 -20.25 -7.99 -9.45
CA LYS A 153 -21.53 -7.97 -8.74
C LYS A 153 -21.28 -8.30 -7.28
N ILE A 154 -21.80 -7.48 -6.38
CA ILE A 154 -21.58 -7.57 -4.93
C ILE A 154 -22.92 -7.78 -4.26
N ASP A 155 -23.01 -8.81 -3.41
CA ASP A 155 -24.06 -8.95 -2.41
C ASP A 155 -23.51 -8.54 -1.05
N ILE A 156 -24.11 -7.55 -0.39
CA ILE A 156 -23.65 -7.05 0.91
C ILE A 156 -23.68 -8.14 1.99
N ASN A 157 -24.54 -9.16 1.81
CA ASN A 157 -24.65 -10.26 2.77
C ASN A 157 -23.36 -11.11 2.84
N ASP A 158 -22.58 -11.14 1.77
CA ASP A 158 -21.28 -11.85 1.74
C ASP A 158 -20.18 -11.09 2.51
N TYR A 159 -20.43 -9.82 2.91
CA TYR A 159 -19.45 -8.91 3.51
C TYR A 159 -19.89 -8.33 4.86
N GLN A 160 -20.79 -9.00 5.59
CA GLN A 160 -21.35 -8.46 6.83
C GLN A 160 -20.28 -8.07 7.87
N ASP A 161 -19.28 -8.94 8.07
CA ASP A 161 -18.17 -8.65 9.00
C ASP A 161 -17.37 -7.40 8.58
N LEU A 162 -17.20 -7.19 7.27
CA LEU A 162 -16.49 -6.03 6.74
C LEU A 162 -17.34 -4.75 6.89
N VAL A 163 -18.63 -4.85 6.69
CA VAL A 163 -19.59 -3.74 6.91
C VAL A 163 -19.59 -3.35 8.38
N GLU A 164 -19.67 -4.31 9.31
CA GLU A 164 -19.58 -4.04 10.73
C GLU A 164 -18.28 -3.33 11.10
N LYS A 165 -17.16 -3.81 10.56
CA LYS A 165 -15.85 -3.17 10.76
C LYS A 165 -15.81 -1.75 10.21
N ILE A 166 -16.43 -1.46 9.05
CA ILE A 166 -16.53 -0.10 8.50
C ILE A 166 -17.19 0.82 9.52
N TYR A 167 -18.31 0.41 10.10
CA TYR A 167 -19.03 1.25 11.09
C TYR A 167 -18.25 1.43 12.38
N GLN A 168 -17.60 0.38 12.87
CA GLN A 168 -16.72 0.48 14.05
C GLN A 168 -15.61 1.52 13.83
N GLU A 169 -14.98 1.52 12.65
CA GLU A 169 -13.92 2.49 12.33
C GLU A 169 -14.48 3.91 12.09
N VAL A 170 -15.68 4.04 11.53
CA VAL A 170 -16.37 5.34 11.39
C VAL A 170 -16.70 5.92 12.77
N ASP A 171 -17.21 5.13 13.70
CA ASP A 171 -17.51 5.59 15.05
C ASP A 171 -16.24 5.98 15.81
N ARG A 172 -15.17 5.19 15.67
CA ARG A 172 -13.86 5.55 16.20
C ARG A 172 -13.34 6.85 15.59
N PHE A 173 -13.54 7.04 14.27
CA PHE A 173 -13.13 8.27 13.59
C PHE A 173 -13.91 9.49 14.13
N ARG A 174 -15.20 9.37 14.39
CA ARG A 174 -16.02 10.43 14.99
C ARG A 174 -15.51 10.81 16.38
N TYR A 175 -15.16 9.80 17.19
CA TYR A 175 -14.59 10.04 18.52
C TYR A 175 -13.25 10.79 18.42
N ASP A 176 -12.33 10.32 17.58
CA ASP A 176 -11.02 10.96 17.39
C ASP A 176 -11.17 12.37 16.78
N LEU A 177 -12.14 12.57 15.88
CA LEU A 177 -12.44 13.89 15.32
C LEU A 177 -12.92 14.88 16.41
N GLN A 178 -13.72 14.41 17.36
CA GLN A 178 -14.12 15.25 18.48
C GLN A 178 -12.91 15.60 19.36
N MET A 179 -12.03 14.64 19.65
CA MET A 179 -10.79 14.90 20.40
C MET A 179 -9.92 15.96 19.74
N VAL A 180 -9.75 15.85 18.40
CA VAL A 180 -8.96 16.83 17.62
C VAL A 180 -9.62 18.22 17.63
N LYS A 181 -10.95 18.31 17.57
CA LYS A 181 -11.69 19.58 17.67
C LYS A 181 -11.56 20.23 19.05
N ASP A 182 -11.60 19.42 20.10
CA ASP A 182 -11.48 19.89 21.49
C ASP A 182 -10.04 20.29 21.85
N ASN A 183 -9.06 19.64 21.24
CA ASN A 183 -7.64 19.95 21.42
C ASN A 183 -6.89 19.95 20.05
N PRO A 184 -6.82 21.10 19.38
CA PRO A 184 -6.12 21.22 18.09
C PRO A 184 -4.60 20.93 18.11
N LEU A 185 -4.01 20.79 19.30
CA LEU A 185 -2.58 20.46 19.47
C LEU A 185 -2.32 18.95 19.62
N ILE A 186 -3.39 18.13 19.65
CA ILE A 186 -3.26 16.68 19.72
C ILE A 186 -2.52 16.17 18.47
N CYS A 187 -1.55 15.29 18.66
CA CYS A 187 -0.80 14.71 17.54
C CYS A 187 -1.29 13.30 17.21
N GLU A 188 -0.85 12.74 16.08
CA GLU A 188 -1.24 11.40 15.63
C GLU A 188 -0.96 10.32 16.70
N GLU A 189 0.18 10.44 17.40
CA GLU A 189 0.59 9.48 18.44
C GLU A 189 -0.38 9.47 19.64
N ASP A 190 -1.00 10.61 19.97
CA ASP A 190 -1.95 10.73 21.09
C ASP A 190 -3.24 9.95 20.82
N LEU A 191 -3.56 9.67 19.56
CA LEU A 191 -4.73 8.89 19.13
C LEU A 191 -4.44 7.38 19.02
N LEU A 192 -3.19 6.97 19.21
CA LEU A 192 -2.80 5.58 19.15
C LEU A 192 -2.85 4.91 20.53
N PRO A 193 -3.05 3.58 20.60
CA PRO A 193 -2.87 2.85 21.85
C PRO A 193 -1.47 3.07 22.43
N LYS A 194 -1.39 3.36 23.74
CA LYS A 194 -0.13 3.67 24.43
C LYS A 194 0.94 2.59 24.23
N GLU A 195 0.53 1.32 24.23
CA GLU A 195 1.44 0.19 24.02
C GLU A 195 2.14 0.26 22.66
N LEU A 196 1.42 0.69 21.61
CA LEU A 196 2.03 0.85 20.27
C LEU A 196 3.05 1.98 20.26
N VAL A 197 2.74 3.09 20.91
CA VAL A 197 3.63 4.25 21.01
C VAL A 197 4.89 3.91 21.80
N GLU A 198 4.74 3.27 22.95
CA GLU A 198 5.86 2.86 23.82
C GLU A 198 6.80 1.90 23.08
N VAL A 199 6.27 0.82 22.50
CA VAL A 199 7.07 -0.17 21.75
C VAL A 199 7.74 0.46 20.53
N SER A 200 7.04 1.30 19.78
CA SER A 200 7.63 1.97 18.61
C SER A 200 8.77 2.91 18.99
N ASN A 201 8.65 3.64 20.08
CA ASN A 201 9.70 4.53 20.58
C ASN A 201 10.95 3.74 21.03
N GLU A 202 10.76 2.59 21.68
CA GLU A 202 11.87 1.70 22.01
C GLU A 202 12.57 1.19 20.73
N ILE A 203 11.82 0.71 19.76
CA ILE A 203 12.39 0.23 18.49
C ILE A 203 13.18 1.35 17.80
N ILE A 204 12.61 2.56 17.71
CA ILE A 204 13.28 3.72 17.10
C ILE A 204 14.62 4.03 17.79
N LYS A 205 14.66 3.93 19.12
CA LYS A 205 15.88 4.10 19.91
C LYS A 205 16.95 3.08 19.52
N TYR A 206 16.59 1.79 19.45
CA TYR A 206 17.54 0.73 19.10
C TYR A 206 17.97 0.79 17.63
N GLU A 207 17.07 1.14 16.71
CA GLU A 207 17.42 1.35 15.30
C GLU A 207 18.45 2.47 15.11
N LYS A 208 18.31 3.57 15.88
CA LYS A 208 19.33 4.64 15.90
C LYS A 208 20.69 4.12 16.36
N MET A 209 20.71 3.32 17.42
CA MET A 209 21.96 2.72 17.93
C MET A 209 22.59 1.76 16.90
N LEU A 210 21.79 0.98 16.17
CA LEU A 210 22.27 0.11 15.10
C LEU A 210 22.92 0.90 13.95
N VAL A 211 22.37 2.05 13.59
CA VAL A 211 22.99 2.94 12.58
C VAL A 211 24.34 3.45 13.05
N GLU A 212 24.45 3.85 14.33
CA GLU A 212 25.73 4.29 14.93
C GLU A 212 26.75 3.15 14.96
N MET A 213 26.33 1.93 15.34
CA MET A 213 27.21 0.75 15.32
C MET A 213 27.75 0.46 13.91
N LYS A 214 26.93 0.53 12.87
CA LYS A 214 27.39 0.36 11.48
C LYS A 214 28.43 1.41 11.06
N ASN A 215 28.30 2.64 11.55
CA ASN A 215 29.30 3.68 11.29
C ASN A 215 30.61 3.38 12.01
N ILE A 216 30.55 2.94 13.27
CA ILE A 216 31.71 2.51 14.04
C ILE A 216 32.43 1.34 13.36
N GLU A 217 31.67 0.34 12.87
CA GLU A 217 32.22 -0.80 12.11
C GLU A 217 32.97 -0.36 10.85
N LYS A 218 32.45 0.62 10.09
CA LYS A 218 33.14 1.19 8.92
C LYS A 218 34.45 1.86 9.30
N ILE A 219 34.43 2.65 10.37
CA ILE A 219 35.64 3.32 10.89
C ILE A 219 36.69 2.28 11.34
N CYS A 220 36.24 1.26 12.10
CA CYS A 220 37.12 0.18 12.54
C CYS A 220 37.74 -0.58 11.35
N LYS A 221 36.95 -0.85 10.31
CA LYS A 221 37.42 -1.52 9.09
C LYS A 221 38.50 -0.68 8.37
N SER A 222 38.29 0.63 8.26
CA SER A 222 39.25 1.56 7.66
C SER A 222 40.56 1.60 8.49
N LEU A 223 40.48 1.75 9.81
CA LEU A 223 41.62 1.76 10.69
C LEU A 223 42.41 0.43 10.67
N LYS A 224 41.70 -0.72 10.64
CA LYS A 224 42.36 -2.03 10.49
C LYS A 224 43.11 -2.14 9.16
N SER A 225 42.58 -1.59 8.06
CA SER A 225 43.27 -1.55 6.77
C SER A 225 44.54 -0.70 6.81
N THR A 226 44.44 0.48 7.42
CA THR A 226 45.62 1.35 7.62
C THR A 226 46.67 0.67 8.46
N LEU A 227 46.28 0.06 9.58
CA LEU A 227 47.15 -0.67 10.46
C LEU A 227 47.84 -1.85 9.76
N PHE A 228 47.10 -2.62 8.93
CA PHE A 228 47.67 -3.71 8.15
C PHE A 228 48.78 -3.23 7.21
N LYS A 229 48.57 -2.11 6.51
CA LYS A 229 49.58 -1.51 5.62
C LYS A 229 50.84 -1.14 6.40
N ALA A 230 50.70 -0.42 7.53
CA ALA A 230 51.82 -0.03 8.38
C ALA A 230 52.56 -1.26 8.94
N MET A 231 51.86 -2.31 9.33
CA MET A 231 52.48 -3.56 9.79
C MET A 231 53.28 -4.25 8.67
N CYS A 232 52.83 -4.14 7.42
CA CYS A 232 53.60 -4.65 6.27
C CYS A 232 54.87 -3.81 6.06
N GLU A 233 54.76 -2.49 6.05
CA GLU A 233 55.88 -1.55 5.83
C GLU A 233 57.00 -1.72 6.87
N HIS A 234 56.61 -1.91 8.14
CA HIS A 234 57.59 -2.09 9.25
C HIS A 234 57.93 -3.58 9.50
N ASN A 235 57.49 -4.48 8.68
CA ASN A 235 57.72 -5.93 8.81
C ASN A 235 57.33 -6.50 10.20
N ILE A 236 56.29 -5.94 10.80
CA ILE A 236 55.78 -6.38 12.10
C ILE A 236 54.64 -7.40 11.84
N LYS A 237 54.77 -8.58 12.45
CA LYS A 237 53.77 -9.63 12.32
C LYS A 237 52.81 -9.69 13.51
N LYS A 238 53.32 -9.33 14.70
CA LYS A 238 52.53 -9.48 15.93
C LYS A 238 53.15 -8.64 17.06
N TRP A 239 52.29 -8.03 17.87
CA TRP A 239 52.69 -7.45 19.16
C TRP A 239 51.54 -7.49 20.18
N THR A 240 51.87 -7.21 21.45
CA THR A 240 50.88 -7.08 22.52
C THR A 240 50.90 -5.67 23.06
N THR A 241 49.74 -5.04 23.19
CA THR A 241 49.59 -3.69 23.73
C THR A 241 49.75 -3.71 25.27
N ILE A 242 49.90 -2.51 25.86
CA ILE A 242 49.97 -2.34 27.33
C ILE A 242 48.72 -2.92 28.02
N ASN A 243 47.58 -2.90 27.34
CA ASN A 243 46.31 -3.45 27.87
C ASN A 243 46.09 -4.94 27.54
N ASN A 244 47.16 -5.68 27.27
CA ASN A 244 47.18 -7.09 26.94
C ASN A 244 46.34 -7.47 25.69
N VAL A 245 46.06 -6.52 24.81
CA VAL A 245 45.38 -6.80 23.52
C VAL A 245 46.45 -7.24 22.50
N GLN A 246 46.27 -8.45 21.96
CA GLN A 246 47.15 -8.98 20.92
C GLN A 246 46.71 -8.49 19.55
N ILE A 247 47.62 -7.93 18.78
CA ILE A 247 47.43 -7.52 17.40
C ILE A 247 48.29 -8.39 16.51
N THR A 248 47.67 -9.02 15.51
CA THR A 248 48.31 -9.96 14.60
C THR A 248 47.94 -9.61 13.15
N ARG A 249 48.96 -9.51 12.28
CA ARG A 249 48.77 -9.42 10.84
C ARG A 249 48.51 -10.81 10.28
N VAL A 250 47.38 -10.98 9.60
CA VAL A 250 47.04 -12.19 8.86
C VAL A 250 47.17 -11.89 7.37
N ASP A 251 48.15 -12.51 6.74
CA ASP A 251 48.36 -12.35 5.31
C ASP A 251 47.25 -13.06 4.52
N GLY A 252 46.80 -12.51 3.39
CA GLY A 252 45.80 -13.08 2.57
C GLY A 252 46.24 -14.40 1.90
N SER A 253 45.34 -15.29 1.64
CA SER A 253 45.61 -16.47 0.80
C SER A 253 45.75 -16.07 -0.67
N LYS A 254 46.64 -16.76 -1.38
CA LYS A 254 46.69 -16.64 -2.84
C LYS A 254 45.39 -17.16 -3.45
N GLN A 255 44.98 -16.55 -4.54
CA GLN A 255 43.84 -17.06 -5.30
C GLN A 255 44.20 -18.44 -5.83
N GLU A 256 43.48 -19.46 -5.43
CA GLU A 256 43.55 -20.79 -5.98
C GLU A 256 42.46 -20.93 -7.04
N THR A 257 42.85 -21.33 -8.24
CA THR A 257 41.89 -21.67 -9.30
C THR A 257 41.48 -23.13 -9.08
N ILE A 258 40.29 -23.34 -8.55
CA ILE A 258 39.69 -24.68 -8.47
C ILE A 258 38.96 -24.94 -9.79
N THR A 259 39.46 -25.86 -10.55
CA THR A 259 38.78 -26.35 -11.77
C THR A 259 37.88 -27.50 -11.36
N SER A 260 36.60 -27.38 -11.60
CA SER A 260 35.64 -28.49 -11.45
C SER A 260 34.98 -28.79 -12.78
N GLU A 261 34.79 -30.07 -13.08
CA GLU A 261 33.95 -30.45 -14.19
C GLU A 261 32.49 -30.16 -13.84
N VAL A 262 31.82 -29.38 -14.69
CA VAL A 262 30.40 -29.05 -14.52
C VAL A 262 29.66 -29.63 -15.72
N PHE A 263 28.52 -30.23 -15.45
CA PHE A 263 27.67 -30.80 -16.47
C PHE A 263 27.04 -29.66 -17.33
N ASP A 264 27.35 -29.64 -18.61
CA ASP A 264 26.80 -28.64 -19.54
C ASP A 264 25.40 -29.04 -19.99
N LEU A 265 24.41 -28.50 -19.25
CA LEU A 265 22.99 -28.76 -19.52
C LEU A 265 22.50 -28.14 -20.83
N GLU A 266 23.10 -27.04 -21.31
CA GLU A 266 22.70 -26.40 -22.57
C GLU A 266 23.22 -27.22 -23.75
N ALA A 267 24.46 -27.68 -23.68
CA ALA A 267 25.00 -28.59 -24.71
C ALA A 267 24.16 -29.88 -24.78
N LEU A 268 23.84 -30.50 -23.63
CA LEU A 268 23.01 -31.71 -23.61
C LEU A 268 21.61 -31.47 -24.20
N LYS A 269 21.01 -30.35 -23.93
CA LYS A 269 19.68 -29.99 -24.45
C LYS A 269 19.70 -29.82 -25.97
N ASN A 270 20.78 -29.25 -26.51
CA ASN A 270 20.93 -28.99 -27.94
C ASN A 270 21.33 -30.24 -28.73
N GLU A 271 22.23 -31.06 -28.18
CA GLU A 271 22.78 -32.23 -28.88
C GLU A 271 21.91 -33.47 -28.66
N HIS A 272 21.28 -33.62 -27.48
CA HIS A 272 20.49 -34.78 -27.13
C HIS A 272 19.14 -34.40 -26.44
N PRO A 273 18.22 -33.76 -27.19
CA PRO A 273 16.97 -33.28 -26.64
C PRO A 273 16.08 -34.38 -26.04
N ASP A 274 16.16 -35.60 -26.61
CA ASP A 274 15.38 -36.75 -26.09
C ASP A 274 15.89 -37.23 -24.73
N LEU A 275 17.19 -37.25 -24.51
CA LEU A 275 17.79 -37.57 -23.22
C LEU A 275 17.51 -36.48 -22.19
N PHE A 276 17.61 -35.22 -22.60
CA PHE A 276 17.27 -34.09 -21.74
C PHE A 276 15.84 -34.19 -21.24
N THR A 277 14.86 -34.38 -22.14
CA THR A 277 13.43 -34.50 -21.78
C THR A 277 13.15 -35.70 -20.88
N LYS A 278 13.81 -36.83 -21.15
CA LYS A 278 13.63 -38.08 -20.39
C LYS A 278 14.12 -37.99 -18.92
N TYR A 279 15.21 -37.25 -18.70
CA TYR A 279 15.86 -37.18 -17.37
C TYR A 279 15.64 -35.85 -16.63
N MET A 280 14.96 -34.87 -17.23
CA MET A 280 14.55 -33.65 -16.52
C MET A 280 13.48 -33.94 -15.51
N LYS A 281 13.72 -33.50 -14.27
CA LYS A 281 12.73 -33.49 -13.21
C LYS A 281 12.31 -32.06 -12.94
N THR A 282 11.01 -31.84 -12.86
CA THR A 282 10.49 -30.57 -12.35
C THR A 282 10.61 -30.58 -10.84
N GLU A 283 11.48 -29.74 -10.29
CA GLU A 283 11.62 -29.54 -8.86
C GLU A 283 10.79 -28.31 -8.46
N THR A 284 9.73 -28.53 -7.70
CA THR A 284 8.93 -27.43 -7.16
C THR A 284 9.57 -26.94 -5.85
N LYS A 285 10.21 -25.78 -5.90
CA LYS A 285 10.67 -25.10 -4.67
C LYS A 285 9.52 -24.30 -4.06
N ILE A 286 9.00 -24.79 -2.94
CA ILE A 286 8.03 -24.03 -2.16
C ILE A 286 8.79 -22.90 -1.46
N LYS A 287 8.46 -21.65 -1.83
CA LYS A 287 8.93 -20.48 -1.12
C LYS A 287 8.24 -20.47 0.24
N LYS A 288 8.98 -20.63 1.33
CA LYS A 288 8.40 -20.55 2.68
C LYS A 288 7.73 -19.19 2.85
N ALA A 289 6.54 -19.19 3.44
CA ALA A 289 5.89 -17.98 3.87
C ALA A 289 6.83 -17.21 4.82
N THR A 290 6.94 -15.92 4.63
CA THR A 290 7.66 -15.04 5.55
C THR A 290 6.66 -14.40 6.49
N GLU A 291 7.00 -14.33 7.77
CA GLU A 291 6.20 -13.59 8.74
C GLU A 291 6.23 -12.09 8.40
N GLY A 292 5.14 -11.40 8.73
CA GLY A 292 5.08 -9.94 8.62
C GLY A 292 6.11 -9.29 9.55
N TYR A 293 6.68 -8.15 9.13
CA TYR A 293 7.65 -7.40 9.93
C TYR A 293 7.36 -5.90 9.86
N VAL A 294 7.80 -5.20 10.91
CA VAL A 294 7.73 -3.72 10.95
C VAL A 294 8.98 -3.13 10.31
N LYS A 295 8.79 -2.28 9.30
CA LYS A 295 9.88 -1.49 8.70
C LYS A 295 9.90 -0.09 9.31
N ILE A 296 11.03 0.27 9.92
CA ILE A 296 11.29 1.62 10.44
C ILE A 296 12.32 2.30 9.54
N THR A 297 11.99 3.49 9.06
CA THR A 297 12.88 4.28 8.21
C THR A 297 13.28 5.54 8.97
N LEU A 298 14.56 5.67 9.27
CA LEU A 298 15.10 6.86 9.93
C LEU A 298 15.39 7.97 8.89
N PRO A 299 15.22 9.25 9.26
CA PRO A 299 15.58 10.36 8.40
C PRO A 299 17.07 10.28 8.02
N LYS A 300 17.40 10.61 6.77
CA LYS A 300 18.80 10.79 6.35
C LYS A 300 19.34 12.03 7.04
N LYS A 301 20.50 11.91 7.69
CA LYS A 301 21.25 13.06 8.21
C LYS A 301 21.76 13.91 7.06
#